data_3d0bf5f08db395e0b9ba6a39992bfb29
#
_entry.id   3d0bf5f08db395e0b9ba6a39992bfb29
#
_cell.length_a   1.000
_cell.length_b   1.000
_cell.length_c   1.000
_cell.angle_alpha   90.00
_cell.angle_beta   90.00
_cell.angle_gamma   90.00
#
_symmetry.space_group_name_H-M   'P 1'
#
loop_
_entity.id
_entity.type
_entity.pdbx_description
1 polymer ?
#
loop_
_entity_poly.entity_id
_entity_poly.type
_entity_poly.pdbx_seq_one_letter_code
_entity_poly.pdbx_strand_id
1 'polypeptide(L)'
;MIKRSLFKIAFSAQWGRQMRFITGPRQAGKTTLAREKLALELCEPMYYLWDRQDVRARHRANELFFTQDRPPRPEIPWVCFDEIHKIRRWKTTLKAMFDSVGDSYRFMITGSAKFDVVKRAGDSLAGRFFTFHLSPLALREVEGRAEVTVPPDPTVFMEDRLSAPDCPEGLTALLAG
;
A
#
# COMPACT_ATOMS: atom_id res chain seq x y z
N MET A 1 -2.51 0.28 -19.76
CA MET A 1 -2.83 0.70 -18.37
C MET A 1 -1.94 1.90 -18.03
N ILE A 2 -2.46 2.94 -17.36
CA ILE A 2 -1.68 4.13 -17.00
C ILE A 2 -0.73 3.77 -15.85
N LYS A 3 0.57 3.98 -16.06
CA LYS A 3 1.59 3.76 -15.02
C LYS A 3 1.45 4.80 -13.92
N ARG A 4 1.42 4.34 -12.65
CA ARG A 4 1.34 5.21 -11.48
C ARG A 4 2.75 5.49 -10.96
N SER A 5 3.07 6.77 -10.76
CA SER A 5 4.36 7.19 -10.18
C SER A 5 4.63 6.54 -8.84
N LEU A 6 3.58 6.39 -8.02
CA LEU A 6 3.67 5.74 -6.70
C LEU A 6 4.09 4.27 -6.77
N PHE A 7 3.85 3.56 -7.90
CA PHE A 7 4.11 2.11 -8.00
C PHE A 7 5.57 1.77 -7.69
N LYS A 8 6.52 2.43 -8.37
CA LYS A 8 7.95 2.21 -8.15
C LYS A 8 8.37 2.53 -6.72
N ILE A 9 7.81 3.61 -6.14
CA ILE A 9 8.13 4.06 -4.79
C ILE A 9 7.62 3.06 -3.76
N ALA A 10 6.32 2.76 -3.77
CA ALA A 10 5.69 1.93 -2.75
C ALA A 10 6.22 0.49 -2.72
N PHE A 11 6.62 -0.04 -3.89
CA PHE A 11 7.10 -1.41 -4.03
C PHE A 11 8.61 -1.54 -4.17
N SER A 12 9.36 -0.49 -3.84
CA SER A 12 10.82 -0.53 -3.77
C SER A 12 11.28 -1.50 -2.68
N ALA A 13 12.38 -2.22 -2.95
CA ALA A 13 13.01 -3.15 -2.02
C ALA A 13 13.56 -2.46 -0.76
N GLN A 14 13.89 -1.15 -0.83
CA GLN A 14 14.42 -0.38 0.30
C GLN A 14 13.52 -0.38 1.55
N TRP A 15 12.21 -0.59 1.37
CA TRP A 15 11.25 -0.65 2.47
C TRP A 15 11.28 -1.99 3.24
N GLY A 16 12.16 -2.92 2.84
CA GLY A 16 12.33 -4.20 3.50
C GLY A 16 11.04 -5.02 3.61
N ARG A 17 10.80 -5.62 4.77
CA ARG A 17 9.62 -6.48 5.03
C ARG A 17 8.39 -5.71 5.50
N GLN A 18 8.52 -4.44 5.88
CA GLN A 18 7.40 -3.67 6.44
C GLN A 18 6.19 -3.67 5.51
N MET A 19 5.01 -3.66 6.11
CA MET A 19 3.75 -3.60 5.36
C MET A 19 3.63 -2.30 4.56
N ARG A 20 3.03 -2.37 3.38
CA ARG A 20 2.73 -1.21 2.53
C ARG A 20 1.27 -0.83 2.69
N PHE A 21 1.00 0.27 3.36
CA PHE A 21 -0.34 0.84 3.44
C PHE A 21 -0.55 1.81 2.28
N ILE A 22 -1.40 1.43 1.32
CA ILE A 22 -1.76 2.27 0.18
C ILE A 22 -3.08 2.96 0.50
N THR A 23 -3.01 4.22 0.88
CA THR A 23 -4.17 5.05 1.24
C THR A 23 -4.54 5.99 0.09
N GLY A 24 -5.68 6.64 0.18
CA GLY A 24 -6.09 7.64 -0.81
C GLY A 24 -7.60 7.67 -1.01
N PRO A 25 -8.12 8.66 -1.76
CA PRO A 25 -9.54 8.82 -1.97
C PRO A 25 -10.16 7.62 -2.71
N ARG A 26 -11.49 7.53 -2.68
CA ARG A 26 -12.21 6.57 -3.51
C ARG A 26 -11.90 6.83 -4.98
N GLN A 27 -11.87 5.76 -5.79
CA GLN A 27 -11.60 5.81 -7.23
C GLN A 27 -10.17 6.30 -7.63
N ALA A 28 -9.26 6.48 -6.68
CA ALA A 28 -7.86 6.81 -6.99
C ALA A 28 -7.07 5.66 -7.65
N GLY A 29 -7.65 4.46 -7.77
CA GLY A 29 -7.00 3.30 -8.41
C GLY A 29 -6.20 2.40 -7.46
N LYS A 30 -6.44 2.45 -6.15
CA LYS A 30 -5.74 1.60 -5.15
C LYS A 30 -5.86 0.12 -5.45
N THR A 31 -7.07 -0.36 -5.72
CA THR A 31 -7.36 -1.75 -6.08
C THR A 31 -6.65 -2.15 -7.37
N THR A 32 -6.65 -1.26 -8.37
CA THR A 32 -5.95 -1.48 -9.65
C THR A 32 -4.45 -1.62 -9.42
N LEU A 33 -3.84 -0.71 -8.67
CA LEU A 33 -2.42 -0.73 -8.33
C LEU A 33 -2.05 -2.02 -7.55
N ALA A 34 -2.90 -2.43 -6.61
CA ALA A 34 -2.70 -3.65 -5.83
C ALA A 34 -2.73 -4.90 -6.72
N ARG A 35 -3.74 -5.01 -7.59
CA ARG A 35 -3.89 -6.14 -8.52
C ARG A 35 -2.76 -6.19 -9.54
N GLU A 36 -2.32 -5.02 -10.04
CA GLU A 36 -1.15 -4.93 -10.93
C GLU A 36 0.11 -5.49 -10.26
N LYS A 37 0.37 -5.11 -9.00
CA LYS A 37 1.52 -5.65 -8.25
C LYS A 37 1.41 -7.17 -8.09
N LEU A 38 0.25 -7.68 -7.70
CA LEU A 38 0.06 -9.12 -7.53
C LEU A 38 0.23 -9.88 -8.85
N ALA A 39 -0.28 -9.35 -9.95
CA ALA A 39 -0.14 -9.96 -11.28
C ALA A 39 1.33 -10.02 -11.74
N LEU A 40 2.08 -8.94 -11.55
CA LEU A 40 3.51 -8.89 -11.88
C LEU A 40 4.36 -9.89 -11.08
N GLU A 41 3.89 -10.25 -9.87
CA GLU A 41 4.59 -11.18 -8.98
C GLU A 41 3.96 -12.59 -8.99
N LEU A 42 3.02 -12.87 -9.89
CA LEU A 42 2.30 -14.15 -9.97
C LEU A 42 1.58 -14.52 -8.65
N CYS A 43 1.03 -13.50 -7.99
CA CYS A 43 0.37 -13.61 -6.68
C CYS A 43 -1.14 -13.25 -6.75
N GLU A 44 -1.79 -13.32 -7.92
CA GLU A 44 -3.20 -12.91 -8.10
C GLU A 44 -4.16 -13.58 -7.11
N PRO A 45 -4.00 -14.85 -6.73
CA PRO A 45 -4.86 -15.49 -5.74
C PRO A 45 -4.78 -14.86 -4.34
N MET A 46 -3.69 -14.11 -4.04
CA MET A 46 -3.41 -13.52 -2.74
C MET A 46 -4.10 -12.16 -2.52
N TYR A 47 -5.18 -11.86 -3.26
CA TYR A 47 -5.99 -10.64 -3.10
C TYR A 47 -7.26 -10.93 -2.30
N TYR A 48 -7.41 -10.30 -1.13
CA TYR A 48 -8.53 -10.51 -0.21
C TYR A 48 -9.29 -9.22 0.06
N LEU A 49 -10.50 -9.12 -0.49
CA LEU A 49 -11.42 -8.01 -0.22
C LEU A 49 -12.26 -8.33 1.01
N TRP A 50 -12.11 -7.59 2.09
CA TRP A 50 -12.79 -7.83 3.37
C TRP A 50 -14.29 -7.58 3.37
N ASP A 51 -14.85 -6.97 2.31
CA ASP A 51 -16.30 -6.89 2.11
C ASP A 51 -16.92 -8.24 1.80
N ARG A 52 -16.16 -9.17 1.25
CA ARG A 52 -16.64 -10.51 0.89
C ARG A 52 -16.88 -11.37 2.13
N GLN A 53 -18.02 -12.06 2.14
CA GLN A 53 -18.39 -12.94 3.26
C GLN A 53 -17.49 -14.17 3.34
N ASP A 54 -17.07 -14.74 2.20
CA ASP A 54 -16.18 -15.89 2.13
C ASP A 54 -14.80 -15.58 2.73
N VAL A 55 -14.23 -14.41 2.44
CA VAL A 55 -12.95 -13.97 3.04
C VAL A 55 -13.08 -13.88 4.56
N ARG A 56 -14.16 -13.26 5.06
CA ARG A 56 -14.40 -13.15 6.50
C ARG A 56 -14.67 -14.52 7.16
N ALA A 57 -15.33 -15.43 6.46
CA ALA A 57 -15.57 -16.79 6.97
C ALA A 57 -14.26 -17.57 7.07
N ARG A 58 -13.41 -17.52 6.05
CA ARG A 58 -12.07 -18.13 6.07
C ARG A 58 -11.21 -17.59 7.20
N HIS A 59 -11.19 -16.27 7.39
CA HIS A 59 -10.44 -15.64 8.47
C HIS A 59 -10.95 -16.07 9.86
N ARG A 60 -12.27 -16.20 10.06
CA ARG A 60 -12.81 -16.71 11.35
C ARG A 60 -12.41 -18.16 11.63
N ALA A 61 -12.29 -18.97 10.59
CA ALA A 61 -11.87 -20.37 10.71
C ALA A 61 -10.35 -20.50 10.95
N ASN A 62 -9.56 -19.64 10.30
CA ASN A 62 -8.11 -19.62 10.45
C ASN A 62 -7.59 -18.20 10.21
N GLU A 63 -6.94 -17.59 11.20
CA GLU A 63 -6.40 -16.23 11.11
C GLU A 63 -5.37 -16.11 9.97
N LEU A 64 -4.58 -17.15 9.73
CA LEU A 64 -3.59 -17.23 8.65
C LEU A 64 -4.14 -17.90 7.37
N PHE A 65 -5.44 -17.83 7.11
CA PHE A 65 -6.14 -18.51 6.01
C PHE A 65 -5.47 -18.30 4.63
N PHE A 66 -4.85 -17.16 4.42
CA PHE A 66 -4.21 -16.80 3.15
C PHE A 66 -2.96 -17.64 2.86
N THR A 67 -2.37 -18.29 3.86
CA THR A 67 -1.22 -19.17 3.66
C THR A 67 -1.56 -20.41 2.84
N GLN A 68 -2.85 -20.80 2.82
CA GLN A 68 -3.36 -21.91 2.01
C GLN A 68 -3.37 -21.60 0.51
N ASP A 69 -3.40 -20.32 0.13
CA ASP A 69 -3.42 -19.87 -1.27
C ASP A 69 -2.02 -19.47 -1.75
N ARG A 70 -0.98 -19.81 -0.99
CA ARG A 70 0.40 -19.46 -1.33
C ARG A 70 0.78 -19.98 -2.71
N PRO A 71 1.17 -19.11 -3.67
CA PRO A 71 1.65 -19.57 -4.95
C PRO A 71 3.03 -20.23 -4.83
N PRO A 72 3.41 -21.12 -5.78
CA PRO A 72 4.72 -21.79 -5.76
C PRO A 72 5.89 -20.80 -5.96
N ARG A 73 5.62 -19.66 -6.56
CA ARG A 73 6.57 -18.54 -6.78
C ARG A 73 5.82 -17.21 -6.62
N PRO A 74 6.49 -16.14 -6.18
CA PRO A 74 7.90 -16.05 -5.72
C PRO A 74 8.11 -16.71 -4.35
N GLU A 75 9.37 -16.84 -3.94
CA GLU A 75 9.74 -17.39 -2.61
C GLU A 75 9.10 -16.59 -1.47
N ILE A 76 8.99 -15.27 -1.60
CA ILE A 76 8.30 -14.39 -0.65
C ILE A 76 7.16 -13.69 -1.38
N PRO A 77 5.95 -14.29 -1.41
CA PRO A 77 4.82 -13.75 -2.15
C PRO A 77 4.24 -12.50 -1.50
N TRP A 78 3.64 -11.66 -2.35
CA TRP A 78 2.81 -10.55 -1.90
C TRP A 78 1.40 -11.01 -1.55
N VAL A 79 0.86 -10.47 -0.46
CA VAL A 79 -0.54 -10.63 -0.05
C VAL A 79 -1.18 -9.25 0.09
N CYS A 80 -2.39 -9.10 -0.44
CA CYS A 80 -3.16 -7.86 -0.35
C CYS A 80 -4.42 -8.04 0.49
N PHE A 81 -4.57 -7.22 1.51
CA PHE A 81 -5.80 -7.08 2.28
C PHE A 81 -6.47 -5.74 1.95
N ASP A 82 -7.53 -5.81 1.14
CA ASP A 82 -8.31 -4.64 0.74
C ASP A 82 -9.46 -4.38 1.72
N GLU A 83 -9.55 -3.14 2.23
CA GLU A 83 -10.57 -2.68 3.18
C GLU A 83 -10.59 -3.43 4.53
N ILE A 84 -9.47 -3.99 4.99
CA ILE A 84 -9.39 -4.75 6.26
C ILE A 84 -9.86 -3.96 7.49
N HIS A 85 -9.83 -2.63 7.44
CA HIS A 85 -10.28 -1.74 8.52
C HIS A 85 -11.76 -1.92 8.87
N LYS A 86 -12.54 -2.63 8.06
CA LYS A 86 -13.94 -2.94 8.32
C LYS A 86 -14.14 -3.96 9.44
N ILE A 87 -13.09 -4.69 9.85
CA ILE A 87 -13.16 -5.52 11.05
C ILE A 87 -12.71 -4.74 12.29
N ARG A 88 -13.43 -4.96 13.40
CA ARG A 88 -13.28 -4.17 14.64
C ARG A 88 -11.86 -4.15 15.20
N ARG A 89 -11.12 -5.27 15.10
CA ARG A 89 -9.76 -5.44 15.67
C ARG A 89 -8.68 -5.54 14.59
N TRP A 90 -8.87 -4.93 13.45
CA TRP A 90 -7.99 -5.08 12.28
C TRP A 90 -6.49 -4.83 12.58
N LYS A 91 -6.17 -3.90 13.48
CA LYS A 91 -4.78 -3.60 13.86
C LYS A 91 -4.13 -4.77 14.60
N THR A 92 -4.84 -5.34 15.58
CA THR A 92 -4.39 -6.51 16.34
C THR A 92 -4.24 -7.71 15.42
N THR A 93 -5.20 -7.91 14.52
CA THR A 93 -5.17 -8.96 13.49
C THR A 93 -3.97 -8.81 12.57
N LEU A 94 -3.75 -7.62 12.00
CA LEU A 94 -2.59 -7.37 11.14
C LEU A 94 -1.26 -7.54 11.88
N LYS A 95 -1.21 -7.08 13.13
CA LYS A 95 -0.02 -7.29 13.96
C LYS A 95 0.27 -8.79 14.14
N ALA A 96 -0.75 -9.57 14.53
CA ALA A 96 -0.60 -11.02 14.73
C ALA A 96 -0.14 -11.72 13.44
N MET A 97 -0.79 -11.44 12.31
CA MET A 97 -0.40 -11.97 11.00
C MET A 97 1.05 -11.61 10.64
N PHE A 98 1.43 -10.34 10.79
CA PHE A 98 2.76 -9.86 10.45
C PHE A 98 3.83 -10.45 11.37
N ASP A 99 3.59 -10.51 12.67
CA ASP A 99 4.54 -11.07 13.63
C ASP A 99 4.71 -12.60 13.44
N SER A 100 3.66 -13.29 12.94
CA SER A 100 3.71 -14.74 12.69
C SER A 100 4.43 -15.10 11.38
N VAL A 101 4.19 -14.37 10.30
CA VAL A 101 4.64 -14.77 8.95
C VAL A 101 5.25 -13.64 8.12
N GLY A 102 5.56 -12.49 8.71
CA GLY A 102 6.07 -11.30 8.00
C GLY A 102 7.42 -11.49 7.32
N ASP A 103 8.19 -12.51 7.68
CA ASP A 103 9.43 -12.87 6.99
C ASP A 103 9.18 -13.69 5.72
N SER A 104 8.05 -14.41 5.67
CA SER A 104 7.66 -15.29 4.57
C SER A 104 6.70 -14.66 3.56
N TYR A 105 6.19 -13.46 3.84
CA TYR A 105 5.22 -12.73 2.99
C TYR A 105 5.51 -11.24 2.96
N ARG A 106 5.14 -10.58 1.86
CA ARG A 106 5.09 -9.12 1.74
C ARG A 106 3.65 -8.66 1.82
N PHE A 107 3.36 -7.81 2.79
CA PHE A 107 2.00 -7.35 3.07
C PHE A 107 1.71 -6.02 2.38
N MET A 108 0.59 -5.97 1.68
CA MET A 108 0.03 -4.76 1.11
C MET A 108 -1.40 -4.59 1.64
N ILE A 109 -1.67 -3.40 2.17
CA ILE A 109 -2.96 -3.05 2.75
C ILE A 109 -3.52 -1.89 1.96
N THR A 110 -4.73 -2.02 1.44
CA THR A 110 -5.40 -0.93 0.73
C THR A 110 -6.66 -0.50 1.48
N GLY A 111 -6.98 0.78 1.39
CA GLY A 111 -8.17 1.31 2.02
C GLY A 111 -8.41 2.79 1.75
N SER A 112 -9.61 3.28 2.10
CA SER A 112 -9.96 4.68 1.93
C SER A 112 -9.16 5.59 2.87
N ALA A 113 -9.16 6.91 2.62
CA ALA A 113 -8.45 7.92 3.41
C ALA A 113 -8.77 7.92 4.92
N LYS A 114 -9.82 7.21 5.35
CA LYS A 114 -10.11 6.95 6.77
C LYS A 114 -9.00 6.15 7.49
N PHE A 115 -8.05 5.57 6.75
CA PHE A 115 -6.80 5.03 7.29
C PHE A 115 -5.86 6.11 7.87
N ASP A 116 -6.14 7.41 7.70
CA ASP A 116 -5.44 8.46 8.46
C ASP A 116 -5.62 8.32 9.99
N VAL A 117 -6.56 7.50 10.41
CA VAL A 117 -6.64 6.98 11.79
C VAL A 117 -5.39 6.16 12.18
N VAL A 118 -4.58 5.72 11.23
CA VAL A 118 -3.29 5.06 11.53
C VAL A 118 -2.34 5.99 12.27
N LYS A 119 -2.35 7.29 11.99
CA LYS A 119 -1.58 8.30 12.76
C LYS A 119 -2.01 8.41 14.23
N ARG A 120 -3.25 7.99 14.55
CA ARG A 120 -3.78 7.90 15.93
C ARG A 120 -3.80 6.47 16.46
N ALA A 121 -3.30 5.53 15.68
CA ALA A 121 -3.19 4.15 16.07
C ALA A 121 -2.00 4.03 17.02
N GLY A 122 -2.24 4.16 18.32
CA GLY A 122 -1.22 3.88 19.32
C GLY A 122 -0.45 2.59 18.99
N ASP A 123 0.74 2.57 19.35
CA ASP A 123 1.90 1.67 19.36
C ASP A 123 1.83 0.26 18.74
N SER A 124 0.65 -0.34 18.50
CA SER A 124 0.57 -1.76 18.13
C SER A 124 1.16 -2.12 16.76
N LEU A 125 1.19 -1.17 15.80
CA LEU A 125 1.77 -1.35 14.47
C LEU A 125 3.03 -0.53 14.24
N ALA A 126 3.56 0.17 15.26
CA ALA A 126 4.75 1.01 15.13
C ALA A 126 5.93 0.20 14.57
N GLY A 127 6.68 0.77 13.63
CA GLY A 127 7.82 0.14 12.98
C GLY A 127 7.50 -1.01 12.00
N ARG A 128 6.22 -1.39 11.84
CA ARG A 128 5.81 -2.52 11.00
C ARG A 128 5.29 -2.13 9.63
N PHE A 129 5.09 -0.84 9.35
CA PHE A 129 4.50 -0.39 8.09
C PHE A 129 5.02 0.97 7.63
N PHE A 130 4.89 1.20 6.34
CA PHE A 130 4.99 2.51 5.70
C PHE A 130 3.65 2.86 5.04
N THR A 131 3.29 4.14 5.08
CA THR A 131 2.07 4.63 4.44
C THR A 131 2.41 5.39 3.17
N PHE A 132 1.74 5.02 2.09
CA PHE A 132 1.86 5.64 0.77
C PHE A 132 0.51 6.20 0.35
N HIS A 133 0.46 7.48 0.01
CA HIS A 133 -0.77 8.12 -0.40
C HIS A 133 -0.90 8.10 -1.93
N LEU A 134 -1.92 7.42 -2.44
CA LEU A 134 -2.25 7.39 -3.85
C LEU A 134 -3.25 8.50 -4.15
N SER A 135 -2.78 9.58 -4.74
CA SER A 135 -3.62 10.67 -5.25
C SER A 135 -4.39 10.23 -6.51
N PRO A 136 -5.45 10.93 -6.92
CA PRO A 136 -6.01 10.79 -8.26
C PRO A 136 -4.93 10.91 -9.34
N LEU A 137 -5.24 10.50 -10.58
CA LEU A 137 -4.30 10.57 -11.69
C LEU A 137 -3.77 11.98 -11.88
N ALA A 138 -2.47 12.12 -11.85
CA ALA A 138 -1.80 13.36 -12.21
C ALA A 138 -1.63 13.47 -13.74
N LEU A 139 -1.63 14.68 -14.26
CA LEU A 139 -1.46 14.91 -15.70
C LEU A 139 -0.21 14.23 -16.26
N ARG A 140 0.92 14.29 -15.55
CA ARG A 140 2.18 13.61 -15.93
C ARG A 140 2.03 12.09 -16.07
N GLU A 141 1.13 11.47 -15.30
CA GLU A 141 0.88 10.03 -15.39
C GLU A 141 0.05 9.69 -16.62
N VAL A 142 -0.92 10.55 -16.97
CA VAL A 142 -1.74 10.44 -18.18
C VAL A 142 -0.87 10.63 -19.43
N GLU A 143 0.07 11.57 -19.40
CA GLU A 143 1.02 11.83 -20.49
C GLU A 143 2.15 10.77 -20.61
N GLY A 144 2.13 9.77 -19.76
CA GLY A 144 3.17 8.73 -19.76
C GLY A 144 4.51 9.14 -19.15
N ARG A 145 4.58 10.31 -18.50
CA ARG A 145 5.76 10.84 -17.81
C ARG A 145 5.80 10.41 -16.33
N ALA A 146 5.39 9.19 -16.04
CA ALA A 146 5.28 8.66 -14.67
C ALA A 146 6.62 8.22 -14.07
N GLU A 147 7.75 8.54 -14.72
CA GLU A 147 9.05 8.17 -14.19
C GLU A 147 9.41 9.01 -12.95
N VAL A 148 9.60 8.31 -11.84
CA VAL A 148 10.08 8.88 -10.59
C VAL A 148 11.33 8.13 -10.18
N THR A 149 12.41 8.85 -9.95
CA THR A 149 13.60 8.29 -9.33
C THR A 149 13.28 8.04 -7.85
N VAL A 150 13.47 6.83 -7.40
CA VAL A 150 13.33 6.49 -5.97
C VAL A 150 14.69 6.76 -5.35
N PRO A 151 14.79 7.66 -4.37
CA PRO A 151 16.06 7.90 -3.67
C PRO A 151 16.53 6.61 -2.98
N PRO A 152 17.83 6.40 -2.89
CA PRO A 152 18.39 5.20 -2.26
C PRO A 152 18.11 5.14 -0.75
N ASP A 153 17.87 6.28 -0.11
CA ASP A 153 17.58 6.40 1.31
C ASP A 153 16.22 7.06 1.55
N PRO A 154 15.35 6.46 2.37
CA PRO A 154 14.06 7.04 2.74
C PRO A 154 14.14 8.41 3.42
N THR A 155 15.20 8.69 4.16
CA THR A 155 15.41 9.98 4.84
C THR A 155 15.69 11.09 3.83
N VAL A 156 16.49 10.81 2.81
CA VAL A 156 16.78 11.74 1.71
C VAL A 156 15.52 12.09 0.93
N PHE A 157 14.58 11.12 0.79
CA PHE A 157 13.29 11.37 0.13
C PHE A 157 12.44 12.41 0.88
N MET A 158 12.51 12.43 2.21
CA MET A 158 11.80 13.41 3.02
C MET A 158 12.47 14.79 2.96
N GLU A 159 13.80 14.82 3.01
CA GLU A 159 14.60 16.05 2.96
C GLU A 159 14.53 16.74 1.58
N ASP A 160 14.60 15.98 0.49
CA ASP A 160 14.49 16.48 -0.88
C ASP A 160 13.11 17.11 -1.17
N ARG A 161 12.06 16.58 -0.55
CA ARG A 161 10.71 17.15 -0.66
C ARG A 161 10.53 18.43 0.15
N LEU A 162 11.28 18.57 1.24
CA LEU A 162 11.27 19.78 2.09
C LEU A 162 12.17 20.87 1.55
N SER A 163 13.19 20.48 0.75
CA SER A 163 14.21 21.38 0.18
C SER A 163 13.99 21.70 -1.30
N ALA A 164 12.94 21.15 -1.95
CA ALA A 164 12.68 21.39 -3.35
C ALA A 164 12.51 22.90 -3.60
N PRO A 165 13.39 23.54 -4.38
CA PRO A 165 13.22 24.94 -4.73
C PRO A 165 11.98 25.07 -5.62
N ASP A 166 11.10 25.95 -5.21
CA ASP A 166 10.05 26.59 -5.98
C ASP A 166 9.09 25.68 -6.76
N CYS A 167 7.90 25.59 -6.18
CA CYS A 167 6.68 25.35 -6.95
C CYS A 167 6.69 26.30 -8.17
N PRO A 168 6.54 25.82 -9.43
CA PRO A 168 6.46 26.71 -10.57
C PRO A 168 5.39 27.78 -10.33
N GLU A 169 5.68 29.02 -10.66
CA GLU A 169 4.83 30.21 -10.39
C GLU A 169 3.36 30.04 -10.79
N GLY A 170 3.05 29.11 -11.73
CA GLY A 170 1.68 28.79 -12.12
C GLY A 170 0.83 28.04 -11.07
N LEU A 171 1.44 27.40 -10.06
CA LEU A 171 0.68 26.69 -9.01
C LEU A 171 0.31 27.61 -7.85
N THR A 172 1.05 28.67 -7.62
CA THR A 172 0.78 29.68 -6.58
C THR A 172 -0.50 30.48 -6.91
N ALA A 173 -0.78 30.69 -8.21
CA ALA A 173 -1.98 31.38 -8.67
C ALA A 173 -3.28 30.55 -8.49
N LEU A 174 -3.18 29.23 -8.43
CA LEU A 174 -4.34 28.33 -8.26
C LEU A 174 -4.76 28.14 -6.79
N LEU A 175 -3.91 28.52 -5.84
CA LEU A 175 -4.18 28.40 -4.40
C LEU A 175 -4.61 29.75 -3.77
N ALA A 176 -4.60 30.83 -4.55
CA ALA A 176 -4.96 32.19 -4.10
C ALA A 176 -6.33 32.66 -4.63
N GLY A 177 -7.14 31.78 -5.23
CA GLY A 177 -8.49 32.06 -5.73
C GLY A 177 -9.59 31.43 -4.90
#